data_756bfa170d5557b20d20108b5ac0d155
#
_entry.id   756bfa170d5557b20d20108b5ac0d155
#
_cell.length_a   1.000
_cell.length_b   1.000
_cell.length_c   1.000
_cell.angle_alpha   90.00
_cell.angle_beta   90.00
_cell.angle_gamma   90.00
#
_symmetry.space_group_name_H-M   'P 1'
#
loop_
_entity.id
_entity.type
_entity.pdbx_description
1 polymer ?
#
loop_
_entity_poly.entity_id
_entity_poly.type
_entity_poly.pdbx_seq_one_letter_code
_entity_poly.pdbx_strand_id
1 'polypeptide(L)'
;MSHFKEPPIVISVGGSLIVPNGGIDTNFLKKLNALIREQVAKGRRFFLIAGGGKIARHYRDAGKEVIGNITNEDLDWLAIHLTRTNAHLLRTIFQDIAHPRIVENYDHKLSNWKEPVVIGAGWKQGWSTDYDAVVLARDYGANAIVNMSNIDWVYDKDPVKYKDAKPIKKMTWEQLETLV
;
A
#
# COMPACT_ATOMS: atom_id res chain seq x y z
N MET A 1 -11.75 6.90 23.46
CA MET A 1 -11.19 5.54 23.69
C MET A 1 -11.63 4.66 22.52
N SER A 2 -10.72 3.94 21.90
CA SER A 2 -11.04 3.03 20.77
C SER A 2 -11.95 1.91 21.27
N HIS A 3 -13.08 1.67 20.60
CA HIS A 3 -14.02 0.57 20.91
C HIS A 3 -13.44 -0.83 20.62
N PHE A 4 -12.25 -0.89 20.06
CA PHE A 4 -11.60 -2.13 19.63
C PHE A 4 -10.52 -2.55 20.62
N LYS A 5 -10.47 -3.84 20.92
CA LYS A 5 -9.55 -4.43 21.91
C LYS A 5 -8.14 -4.66 21.38
N GLU A 6 -7.99 -4.83 20.05
CA GLU A 6 -6.71 -5.16 19.44
C GLU A 6 -6.18 -4.00 18.56
N PRO A 7 -4.86 -3.82 18.49
CA PRO A 7 -4.24 -2.86 17.59
C PRO A 7 -4.55 -3.22 16.12
N PRO A 8 -4.56 -2.23 15.22
CA PRO A 8 -4.80 -2.48 13.79
C PRO A 8 -3.65 -3.24 13.14
N ILE A 9 -3.94 -3.89 12.02
CA ILE A 9 -2.95 -4.43 11.10
C ILE A 9 -2.83 -3.45 9.93
N VAL A 10 -1.61 -3.09 9.58
CA VAL A 10 -1.34 -2.26 8.40
C VAL A 10 -0.98 -3.16 7.24
N ILE A 11 -1.63 -2.97 6.09
CA ILE A 11 -1.34 -3.71 4.86
C ILE A 11 -0.97 -2.72 3.76
N SER A 12 0.27 -2.75 3.30
CA SER A 12 0.67 -2.12 2.04
C SER A 12 0.18 -3.01 0.89
N VAL A 13 -0.82 -2.54 0.16
CA VAL A 13 -1.38 -3.27 -0.99
C VAL A 13 -0.64 -2.81 -2.25
N GLY A 14 0.32 -3.61 -2.68
CA GLY A 14 1.15 -3.29 -3.82
C GLY A 14 0.31 -2.96 -5.07
N GLY A 15 0.61 -1.81 -5.68
CA GLY A 15 -0.13 -1.36 -6.86
C GLY A 15 -0.07 -2.35 -8.03
N SER A 16 0.98 -3.17 -8.12
CA SER A 16 1.08 -4.26 -9.11
C SER A 16 0.07 -5.39 -8.91
N LEU A 17 -0.54 -5.50 -7.73
CA LEU A 17 -1.63 -6.44 -7.47
C LEU A 17 -2.99 -5.83 -7.85
N ILE A 18 -3.15 -4.51 -7.68
CA ILE A 18 -4.38 -3.79 -8.05
C ILE A 18 -4.43 -3.58 -9.57
N VAL A 19 -3.30 -3.12 -10.14
CA VAL A 19 -3.17 -2.75 -11.57
C VAL A 19 -1.90 -3.39 -12.16
N PRO A 20 -1.89 -4.71 -12.42
CA PRO A 20 -0.69 -5.42 -12.87
C PRO A 20 -0.22 -5.01 -14.26
N ASN A 21 -1.13 -4.86 -15.23
CA ASN A 21 -0.83 -4.65 -16.66
C ASN A 21 -1.50 -3.41 -17.25
N GLY A 22 -1.77 -2.39 -16.41
CA GLY A 22 -2.51 -1.19 -16.83
C GLY A 22 -4.05 -1.33 -16.71
N GLY A 23 -4.56 -2.54 -16.51
CA GLY A 23 -5.96 -2.83 -16.16
C GLY A 23 -6.13 -3.24 -14.70
N ILE A 24 -7.34 -3.08 -14.17
CA ILE A 24 -7.70 -3.45 -12.79
C ILE A 24 -7.83 -4.97 -12.68
N ASP A 25 -7.13 -5.60 -11.72
CA ASP A 25 -7.30 -7.01 -11.41
C ASP A 25 -8.50 -7.23 -10.47
N THR A 26 -9.66 -7.42 -11.05
CA THR A 26 -10.91 -7.65 -10.30
C THR A 26 -10.90 -8.98 -9.54
N ASN A 27 -10.14 -9.99 -9.98
CA ASN A 27 -10.04 -11.27 -9.28
C ASN A 27 -9.24 -11.13 -8.00
N PHE A 28 -8.10 -10.42 -8.03
CA PHE A 28 -7.36 -10.06 -6.83
C PHE A 28 -8.24 -9.27 -5.86
N LEU A 29 -8.93 -8.23 -6.35
CA LEU A 29 -9.78 -7.38 -5.51
C LEU A 29 -10.94 -8.16 -4.86
N LYS A 30 -11.54 -9.12 -5.55
CA LYS A 30 -12.56 -10.03 -4.98
C LYS A 30 -11.98 -10.87 -3.83
N LYS A 31 -10.78 -11.42 -4.00
CA LYS A 31 -10.09 -12.22 -2.96
C LYS A 31 -9.73 -11.35 -1.75
N LEU A 32 -9.18 -10.16 -1.99
CA LEU A 32 -8.85 -9.20 -0.94
C LEU A 32 -10.11 -8.80 -0.17
N ASN A 33 -11.20 -8.48 -0.86
CA ASN A 33 -12.48 -8.11 -0.25
C ASN A 33 -13.00 -9.24 0.66
N ALA A 34 -12.99 -10.48 0.19
CA ALA A 34 -13.44 -11.63 0.97
C ALA A 34 -12.57 -11.84 2.22
N LEU A 35 -11.23 -11.79 2.06
CA LEU A 35 -10.28 -11.94 3.16
C LEU A 35 -10.48 -10.88 4.24
N ILE A 36 -10.51 -9.61 3.86
CA ILE A 36 -10.64 -8.50 4.82
C ILE A 36 -11.97 -8.59 5.57
N ARG A 37 -13.08 -8.88 4.89
CA ARG A 37 -14.39 -9.05 5.55
C ARG A 37 -14.41 -10.21 6.52
N GLU A 38 -13.84 -11.35 6.16
CA GLU A 38 -13.69 -12.50 7.06
C GLU A 38 -12.92 -12.12 8.34
N GLN A 39 -11.83 -11.38 8.19
CA GLN A 39 -11.00 -10.97 9.33
C GLN A 39 -11.66 -9.86 10.16
N VAL A 40 -12.39 -8.95 9.53
CA VAL A 40 -13.21 -7.94 10.23
C VAL A 40 -14.31 -8.61 11.07
N ALA A 41 -14.96 -9.65 10.53
CA ALA A 41 -15.95 -10.44 11.28
C ALA A 41 -15.36 -11.13 12.53
N LYS A 42 -14.04 -11.36 12.56
CA LYS A 42 -13.28 -11.87 13.71
C LYS A 42 -12.80 -10.75 14.67
N GLY A 43 -13.25 -9.50 14.45
CA GLY A 43 -12.92 -8.34 15.29
C GLY A 43 -11.61 -7.63 14.94
N ARG A 44 -10.93 -7.99 13.85
CA ARG A 44 -9.70 -7.32 13.39
C ARG A 44 -9.97 -6.00 12.70
N ARG A 45 -8.98 -5.11 12.74
CA ARG A 45 -9.01 -3.81 12.07
C ARG A 45 -7.83 -3.64 11.15
N PHE A 46 -8.03 -2.86 10.09
CA PHE A 46 -7.04 -2.71 9.03
C PHE A 46 -6.84 -1.27 8.60
N PHE A 47 -5.57 -0.91 8.36
CA PHE A 47 -5.20 0.16 7.45
C PHE A 47 -4.71 -0.49 6.15
N LEU A 48 -5.35 -0.15 5.02
CA LEU A 48 -4.96 -0.64 3.70
C LEU A 48 -4.40 0.54 2.90
N ILE A 49 -3.12 0.50 2.56
CA ILE A 49 -2.46 1.56 1.79
C ILE A 49 -2.33 1.09 0.34
N ALA A 50 -2.90 1.85 -0.60
CA ALA A 50 -2.90 1.50 -2.01
C ALA A 50 -1.65 2.01 -2.73
N GLY A 51 -0.95 1.13 -3.43
CA GLY A 51 0.11 1.49 -4.36
C GLY A 51 -0.41 1.93 -5.74
N GLY A 52 0.43 2.61 -6.53
CA GLY A 52 0.05 3.16 -7.85
C GLY A 52 -0.06 2.14 -8.99
N GLY A 53 0.70 1.06 -8.94
CA GLY A 53 0.69 0.00 -9.94
C GLY A 53 1.34 0.38 -11.28
N LYS A 54 1.08 -0.41 -12.32
CA LYS A 54 1.68 -0.19 -13.64
C LYS A 54 1.15 1.09 -14.30
N ILE A 55 -0.07 1.48 -14.01
CA ILE A 55 -0.64 2.72 -14.53
C ILE A 55 0.16 3.95 -14.09
N ALA A 56 0.64 3.98 -12.83
CA ALA A 56 1.48 5.07 -12.35
C ALA A 56 2.81 5.15 -13.14
N ARG A 57 3.40 3.99 -13.47
CA ARG A 57 4.59 3.95 -14.33
C ARG A 57 4.30 4.47 -15.72
N HIS A 58 3.18 4.07 -16.35
CA HIS A 58 2.79 4.54 -17.67
C HIS A 58 2.64 6.07 -17.72
N TYR A 59 2.03 6.70 -16.69
CA TYR A 59 1.90 8.16 -16.63
C TYR A 59 3.26 8.85 -16.48
N ARG A 60 4.14 8.29 -15.64
CA ARG A 60 5.52 8.80 -15.47
C ARG A 60 6.32 8.69 -16.79
N ASP A 61 6.21 7.54 -17.46
CA ASP A 61 6.91 7.30 -18.74
C ASP A 61 6.40 8.22 -19.84
N ALA A 62 5.08 8.40 -19.95
CA ALA A 62 4.48 9.35 -20.89
C ALA A 62 4.91 10.79 -20.62
N GLY A 63 4.93 11.23 -19.36
CA GLY A 63 5.45 12.55 -19.00
C GLY A 63 6.91 12.75 -19.42
N LYS A 64 7.76 11.75 -19.18
CA LYS A 64 9.17 11.78 -19.62
C LYS A 64 9.31 11.84 -21.15
N GLU A 65 8.50 11.07 -21.86
CA GLU A 65 8.54 11.01 -23.33
C GLU A 65 8.13 12.35 -23.96
N VAL A 66 7.10 13.00 -23.42
CA VAL A 66 6.56 14.25 -23.99
C VAL A 66 7.45 15.46 -23.69
N ILE A 67 7.94 15.59 -22.45
CA ILE A 67 8.69 16.79 -22.01
C ILE A 67 10.20 16.58 -22.15
N GLY A 68 10.69 15.34 -22.03
CA GLY A 68 12.10 14.97 -22.03
C GLY A 68 12.82 15.32 -20.72
N ASN A 69 12.61 16.51 -20.17
CA ASN A 69 13.22 16.97 -18.92
C ASN A 69 12.14 17.27 -17.86
N ILE A 70 11.61 16.21 -17.28
CA ILE A 70 10.62 16.28 -16.19
C ILE A 70 11.31 16.09 -14.84
N THR A 71 10.89 16.83 -13.81
CA THR A 71 11.45 16.72 -12.47
C THR A 71 11.00 15.42 -11.76
N ASN A 72 11.79 14.93 -10.82
CA ASN A 72 11.36 13.81 -9.97
C ASN A 72 10.13 14.17 -9.15
N GLU A 73 10.01 15.43 -8.73
CA GLU A 73 8.86 15.95 -8.01
C GLU A 73 7.56 15.80 -8.80
N ASP A 74 7.56 16.20 -10.07
CA ASP A 74 6.39 16.06 -10.96
C ASP A 74 6.05 14.59 -11.22
N LEU A 75 7.08 13.74 -11.39
CA LEU A 75 6.91 12.29 -11.54
C LEU A 75 6.28 11.65 -10.28
N ASP A 76 6.66 12.11 -9.10
CA ASP A 76 6.09 11.63 -7.85
C ASP A 76 4.65 12.08 -7.68
N TRP A 77 4.30 13.32 -8.07
CA TRP A 77 2.92 13.78 -8.06
C TRP A 77 2.01 12.91 -8.95
N LEU A 78 2.45 12.58 -10.16
CA LEU A 78 1.72 11.64 -11.02
C LEU A 78 1.48 10.30 -10.31
N ALA A 79 2.52 9.75 -9.69
CA ALA A 79 2.41 8.49 -8.95
C ALA A 79 1.47 8.60 -7.74
N ILE A 80 1.59 9.66 -6.93
CA ILE A 80 0.76 9.94 -5.77
C ILE A 80 -0.73 9.98 -6.16
N HIS A 81 -1.10 10.71 -7.21
CA HIS A 81 -2.49 10.78 -7.66
C HIS A 81 -3.03 9.43 -8.10
N LEU A 82 -2.21 8.58 -8.72
CA LEU A 82 -2.64 7.22 -9.09
C LEU A 82 -2.81 6.32 -7.85
N THR A 83 -1.99 6.48 -6.80
CA THR A 83 -2.24 5.77 -5.53
C THR A 83 -3.57 6.19 -4.92
N ARG A 84 -3.91 7.47 -4.97
CA ARG A 84 -5.20 8.03 -4.47
C ARG A 84 -6.39 7.49 -5.25
N THR A 85 -6.27 7.37 -6.57
CA THR A 85 -7.30 6.74 -7.41
C THR A 85 -7.55 5.28 -6.99
N ASN A 86 -6.48 4.50 -6.81
CA ASN A 86 -6.58 3.12 -6.34
C ASN A 86 -7.13 3.03 -4.91
N ALA A 87 -6.77 3.96 -4.03
CA ALA A 87 -7.30 4.05 -2.68
C ALA A 87 -8.82 4.32 -2.68
N HIS A 88 -9.29 5.22 -3.55
CA HIS A 88 -10.73 5.44 -3.72
C HIS A 88 -11.46 4.20 -4.24
N LEU A 89 -10.84 3.43 -5.15
CA LEU A 89 -11.40 2.15 -5.59
C LEU A 89 -11.54 1.18 -4.41
N LEU A 90 -10.49 1.01 -3.60
CA LEU A 90 -10.56 0.16 -2.39
C LEU A 90 -11.62 0.68 -1.41
N ARG A 91 -11.66 1.99 -1.15
CA ARG A 91 -12.68 2.59 -0.28
C ARG A 91 -14.10 2.32 -0.78
N THR A 92 -14.33 2.35 -2.09
CA THR A 92 -15.61 2.05 -2.71
C THR A 92 -15.99 0.58 -2.54
N ILE A 93 -15.02 -0.34 -2.68
CA ILE A 93 -15.22 -1.78 -2.47
C ILE A 93 -15.62 -2.09 -1.01
N PHE A 94 -15.07 -1.35 -0.06
CA PHE A 94 -15.34 -1.50 1.37
C PHE A 94 -16.28 -0.44 1.94
N GLN A 95 -17.11 0.21 1.13
CA GLN A 95 -17.89 1.40 1.49
C GLN A 95 -18.74 1.27 2.75
N ASP A 96 -19.20 0.07 3.06
CA ASP A 96 -20.06 -0.27 4.21
C ASP A 96 -19.27 -0.49 5.52
N ILE A 97 -17.96 -0.73 5.43
CA ILE A 97 -17.09 -1.02 6.58
C ILE A 97 -15.84 -0.15 6.64
N ALA A 98 -15.61 0.68 5.63
CA ALA A 98 -14.45 1.58 5.59
C ALA A 98 -14.80 3.00 6.05
N HIS A 99 -13.82 3.65 6.68
CA HIS A 99 -13.87 5.07 6.97
C HIS A 99 -14.22 5.87 5.68
N PRO A 100 -15.13 6.86 5.75
CA PRO A 100 -15.65 7.55 4.56
C PRO A 100 -14.61 8.34 3.77
N ARG A 101 -13.49 8.72 4.40
CA ARG A 101 -12.39 9.44 3.76
C ARG A 101 -11.15 8.57 3.70
N ILE A 102 -10.40 8.66 2.59
CA ILE A 102 -9.05 8.09 2.52
C ILE A 102 -8.07 8.96 3.32
N VAL A 103 -7.02 8.33 3.86
CA VAL A 103 -5.89 9.03 4.49
C VAL A 103 -4.89 9.35 3.39
N GLU A 104 -4.71 10.64 3.10
CA GLU A 104 -3.79 11.18 2.11
C GLU A 104 -2.88 12.27 2.67
N ASN A 105 -2.98 12.50 3.99
CA ASN A 105 -2.14 13.40 4.77
C ASN A 105 -1.91 12.74 6.14
N TYR A 106 -0.65 12.47 6.47
CA TYR A 106 -0.25 11.76 7.67
C TYR A 106 0.21 12.68 8.81
N ASP A 107 0.20 14.01 8.60
CA ASP A 107 0.44 14.98 9.68
C ASP A 107 -0.73 15.03 10.68
N HIS A 108 -1.91 14.58 10.26
CA HIS A 108 -3.12 14.61 11.07
C HIS A 108 -3.66 13.21 11.32
N LYS A 109 -3.61 12.75 12.56
CA LYS A 109 -4.19 11.46 12.94
C LYS A 109 -5.72 11.52 12.92
N LEU A 110 -6.34 10.45 12.45
CA LEU A 110 -7.78 10.26 12.60
C LEU A 110 -8.13 10.16 14.09
N SER A 111 -9.07 10.96 14.53
CA SER A 111 -9.64 10.91 15.88
C SER A 111 -11.03 10.27 15.84
N ASN A 112 -11.32 9.44 16.84
CA ASN A 112 -12.67 8.88 17.07
C ASN A 112 -13.28 8.09 15.89
N TRP A 113 -12.46 7.46 15.04
CA TRP A 113 -12.93 6.60 13.96
C TRP A 113 -13.45 5.26 14.51
N LYS A 114 -14.53 4.76 13.92
CA LYS A 114 -15.26 3.57 14.39
C LYS A 114 -15.19 2.43 13.38
N GLU A 115 -14.86 2.73 12.15
CA GLU A 115 -14.84 1.78 11.05
C GLU A 115 -13.68 0.79 11.22
N PRO A 116 -13.89 -0.52 10.94
CA PRO A 116 -12.83 -1.52 11.05
C PRO A 116 -11.78 -1.41 9.95
N VAL A 117 -12.06 -0.69 8.85
CA VAL A 117 -11.14 -0.51 7.73
C VAL A 117 -10.89 0.98 7.50
N VAL A 118 -9.63 1.35 7.34
CA VAL A 118 -9.21 2.70 6.91
C VAL A 118 -8.34 2.53 5.67
N ILE A 119 -8.61 3.33 4.64
CA ILE A 119 -7.84 3.29 3.40
C ILE A 119 -6.87 4.46 3.36
N GLY A 120 -5.61 4.21 3.02
CA GLY A 120 -4.56 5.20 2.83
C GLY A 120 -4.02 5.21 1.41
N ALA A 121 -3.34 6.30 1.05
CA ALA A 121 -2.71 6.53 -0.25
C ALA A 121 -1.38 7.26 -0.07
N GLY A 122 -0.62 7.41 -1.16
CA GLY A 122 0.62 8.19 -1.18
C GLY A 122 0.39 9.65 -0.79
N TRP A 123 1.33 10.20 -0.04
CA TRP A 123 1.23 11.53 0.55
C TRP A 123 2.21 12.54 -0.04
N LYS A 124 3.51 12.36 0.22
CA LYS A 124 4.56 13.33 -0.14
C LYS A 124 5.51 12.78 -1.20
N GLN A 125 6.10 13.69 -1.96
CA GLN A 125 7.19 13.36 -2.88
C GLN A 125 8.36 12.71 -2.11
N GLY A 126 9.03 11.77 -2.75
CA GLY A 126 10.13 11.01 -2.16
C GLY A 126 9.70 9.93 -1.16
N TRP A 127 8.39 9.80 -0.86
CA TRP A 127 7.87 8.77 0.02
C TRP A 127 7.25 7.62 -0.78
N SER A 128 7.59 6.40 -0.40
CA SER A 128 6.89 5.21 -0.92
C SER A 128 5.65 4.92 -0.09
N THR A 129 4.68 4.22 -0.68
CA THR A 129 3.49 3.74 0.07
C THR A 129 3.85 2.73 1.16
N ASP A 130 5.02 2.08 1.06
CA ASP A 130 5.55 1.23 2.14
C ASP A 130 6.02 2.07 3.33
N TYR A 131 6.64 3.23 3.08
CA TYR A 131 7.00 4.17 4.14
C TYR A 131 5.76 4.76 4.80
N ASP A 132 4.74 5.14 4.00
CA ASP A 132 3.44 5.57 4.52
C ASP A 132 2.81 4.50 5.44
N ALA A 133 2.96 3.21 5.10
CA ALA A 133 2.51 2.10 5.94
C ALA A 133 3.24 2.05 7.30
N VAL A 134 4.55 2.31 7.30
CA VAL A 134 5.34 2.38 8.55
C VAL A 134 4.88 3.54 9.42
N VAL A 135 4.63 4.71 8.82
CA VAL A 135 4.13 5.89 9.56
C VAL A 135 2.78 5.58 10.21
N LEU A 136 1.83 4.97 9.47
CA LEU A 136 0.55 4.56 10.03
C LEU A 136 0.71 3.53 11.14
N ALA A 137 1.57 2.53 10.95
CA ALA A 137 1.81 1.51 11.97
C ALA A 137 2.32 2.14 13.27
N ARG A 138 3.30 3.03 13.19
CA ARG A 138 3.82 3.79 14.33
C ARG A 138 2.73 4.62 15.00
N ASP A 139 1.97 5.38 14.22
CA ASP A 139 1.05 6.39 14.73
C ASP A 139 -0.21 5.80 15.35
N TYR A 140 -0.62 4.61 14.91
CA TYR A 140 -1.79 3.90 15.42
C TYR A 140 -1.45 2.65 16.25
N GLY A 141 -0.17 2.43 16.53
CA GLY A 141 0.30 1.34 17.39
C GLY A 141 0.00 -0.04 16.80
N ALA A 142 0.17 -0.20 15.49
CA ALA A 142 -0.03 -1.48 14.84
C ALA A 142 1.06 -2.49 15.25
N ASN A 143 0.66 -3.75 15.44
CA ASN A 143 1.59 -4.83 15.80
C ASN A 143 2.26 -5.47 14.58
N ALA A 144 1.73 -5.25 13.39
CA ALA A 144 2.23 -5.85 12.17
C ALA A 144 2.01 -4.96 10.95
N ILE A 145 2.97 -4.99 10.05
CA ILE A 145 2.85 -4.47 8.69
C ILE A 145 2.95 -5.67 7.76
N VAL A 146 1.98 -5.81 6.85
CA VAL A 146 1.99 -6.80 5.79
C VAL A 146 2.25 -6.07 4.48
N ASN A 147 3.36 -6.38 3.83
CA ASN A 147 3.63 -5.90 2.48
C ASN A 147 3.13 -6.93 1.48
N MET A 148 2.05 -6.62 0.78
CA MET A 148 1.49 -7.46 -0.29
C MET A 148 2.09 -7.02 -1.62
N SER A 149 2.83 -7.90 -2.25
CA SER A 149 3.48 -7.64 -3.54
C SER A 149 3.32 -8.83 -4.48
N ASN A 150 3.77 -8.66 -5.72
CA ASN A 150 3.74 -9.71 -6.75
C ASN A 150 5.00 -10.62 -6.73
N ILE A 151 5.81 -10.52 -5.67
CA ILE A 151 6.92 -11.44 -5.41
C ILE A 151 6.64 -12.22 -4.12
N ASP A 152 7.00 -13.51 -4.12
CA ASP A 152 6.67 -14.40 -3.00
C ASP A 152 7.51 -14.14 -1.74
N TRP A 153 8.72 -13.61 -1.90
CA TRP A 153 9.70 -13.44 -0.81
C TRP A 153 10.58 -12.22 -1.03
N VAL A 154 11.24 -11.76 0.02
CA VAL A 154 12.47 -10.97 -0.10
C VAL A 154 13.58 -11.93 -0.53
N TYR A 155 14.44 -11.51 -1.44
CA TYR A 155 15.54 -12.30 -1.96
C TYR A 155 16.87 -11.64 -1.63
N ASP A 156 17.94 -12.44 -1.59
CA ASP A 156 19.32 -11.96 -1.39
C ASP A 156 19.86 -11.13 -2.58
N LYS A 157 19.19 -11.23 -3.74
CA LYS A 157 19.45 -10.46 -4.96
C LYS A 157 18.22 -10.54 -5.88
N ASP A 158 18.18 -9.71 -6.92
CA ASP A 158 17.06 -9.63 -7.85
C ASP A 158 16.77 -10.99 -8.54
N PRO A 159 15.65 -11.68 -8.26
CA PRO A 159 15.34 -13.00 -8.83
C PRO A 159 15.01 -12.96 -10.32
N VAL A 160 14.72 -11.79 -10.89
CA VAL A 160 14.51 -11.63 -12.34
C VAL A 160 15.85 -11.65 -13.08
N LYS A 161 16.88 -11.05 -12.46
CA LYS A 161 18.23 -10.98 -13.05
C LYS A 161 19.09 -12.18 -12.74
N TYR A 162 18.90 -12.78 -11.56
CA TYR A 162 19.76 -13.85 -11.04
C TYR A 162 18.94 -15.10 -10.75
N LYS A 163 19.12 -16.14 -11.56
CA LYS A 163 18.39 -17.42 -11.41
C LYS A 163 18.73 -18.19 -10.13
N ASP A 164 19.84 -17.87 -9.50
CA ASP A 164 20.33 -18.44 -8.25
C ASP A 164 19.97 -17.59 -7.02
N ALA A 165 19.10 -16.59 -7.17
CA ALA A 165 18.58 -15.79 -6.07
C ALA A 165 17.84 -16.67 -5.04
N LYS A 166 18.17 -16.47 -3.75
CA LYS A 166 17.62 -17.28 -2.66
C LYS A 166 16.58 -16.50 -1.87
N PRO A 167 15.40 -17.09 -1.59
CA PRO A 167 14.39 -16.44 -0.77
C PRO A 167 14.84 -16.36 0.69
N ILE A 168 14.62 -15.22 1.31
CA ILE A 168 14.89 -14.96 2.72
C ILE A 168 13.57 -15.01 3.48
N LYS A 169 13.38 -16.08 4.25
CA LYS A 169 12.11 -16.32 4.98
C LYS A 169 11.99 -15.54 6.28
N LYS A 170 13.12 -15.14 6.87
CA LYS A 170 13.19 -14.40 8.12
C LYS A 170 14.48 -13.62 8.18
N MET A 171 14.42 -12.36 8.57
CA MET A 171 15.58 -11.49 8.79
C MET A 171 15.26 -10.46 9.87
N THR A 172 16.28 -9.85 10.45
CA THR A 172 16.15 -8.68 11.31
C THR A 172 16.11 -7.41 10.46
N TRP A 173 15.77 -6.28 11.09
CA TRP A 173 15.82 -4.98 10.41
C TRP A 173 17.24 -4.61 9.99
N GLU A 174 18.25 -4.89 10.83
CA GLU A 174 19.65 -4.64 10.53
C GLU A 174 20.14 -5.45 9.31
N GLN A 175 19.66 -6.69 9.18
CA GLN A 175 19.94 -7.51 8.01
C GLN A 175 19.27 -6.96 6.75
N LEU A 176 18.05 -6.43 6.86
CA LEU A 176 17.36 -5.80 5.74
C LEU A 176 18.09 -4.52 5.29
N GLU A 177 18.53 -3.67 6.24
CA GLU A 177 19.29 -2.45 5.93
C GLU A 177 20.59 -2.72 5.18
N THR A 178 21.21 -3.88 5.41
CA THR A 178 22.45 -4.28 4.72
C THR A 178 22.18 -4.83 3.31
N LEU A 179 20.94 -5.24 3.04
CA LEU A 179 20.54 -5.85 1.77
C LEU A 179 20.09 -4.81 0.73
N VAL A 180 19.59 -3.65 1.16
CA VAL A 180 19.08 -2.55 0.34
C VAL A 180 20.04 -1.38 0.37
#